data_eff440f16e8391360150ed00fd04a2a7
#
_entry.id   eff440f16e8391360150ed00fd04a2a7
#
_cell.length_a   1.000
_cell.length_b   1.000
_cell.length_c   1.000
_cell.angle_alpha   90.00
_cell.angle_beta   90.00
_cell.angle_gamma   90.00
#
_symmetry.space_group_name_H-M   'P 1'
#
loop_
_entity.id
_entity.type
_entity.pdbx_description
1 polymer ?
#
loop_
_entity_poly.entity_id
_entity_poly.type
_entity_poly.pdbx_seq_one_letter_code
_entity_poly.pdbx_strand_id
1 'polypeptide(L)'
;MLITFVVLYLLGTLAVGVWAGTRVKNTSDFAIAGRSLPLVMVVTTTFATWFGAETVMGIPAKFVQGGLNAVVEDPFGAGTCLILVGIFFAARLYKMNLLTIGDFYRQRYGRGIEVFCSVAIILSYLGWVAAQITAMGLVFSVLTNGAISVPLGMVIGTLAVLIYVVIGGFLAVAWTDFIQMIVLVVGLATIAIFAADLAGGTDKVLAVATSSDLWRFWPEPSFNEILFFIAAAITMMFGSIPQQDVFQRVMSAKNAPTARAGAIIGGASYILFAFVPMFIVLAAVVVMGQQALDLAQGDYQRLLPTFVLTQMPLVMQILFFGALLSAIKSTSSATLLAPSTSFVENILKNLRPGMTDRQQLLATRWTIVIFTGLVLAYAIAMQGTPIYELVSGAYQVTLVGAFIPLVLGLYWSRATTQGAVFSVIAGIGTWILFMPQVSGLGETFPGQLAGVLAALAGMVFGSLAPQWLTNRSDTVSPVVAA
;
A
#
# COMPACT_ATOMS: atom_id res chain seq x y z
N MET A 1 19.37 -7.86 -24.91
CA MET A 1 18.56 -6.71 -25.37
C MET A 1 17.52 -6.30 -24.32
N LEU A 2 16.57 -7.17 -23.87
CA LEU A 2 15.58 -6.84 -22.85
C LEU A 2 16.21 -6.34 -21.53
N ILE A 3 17.21 -7.05 -21.00
CA ILE A 3 17.93 -6.67 -19.77
C ILE A 3 18.60 -5.28 -19.93
N THR A 4 19.16 -4.98 -21.11
CA THR A 4 19.77 -3.67 -21.38
C THR A 4 18.73 -2.55 -21.26
N PHE A 5 17.51 -2.74 -21.78
CA PHE A 5 16.42 -1.78 -21.65
C PHE A 5 15.99 -1.61 -20.19
N VAL A 6 15.86 -2.70 -19.43
CA VAL A 6 15.56 -2.64 -18.00
C VAL A 6 16.60 -1.83 -17.25
N VAL A 7 17.88 -2.06 -17.50
CA VAL A 7 18.98 -1.29 -16.87
C VAL A 7 18.92 0.19 -17.25
N LEU A 8 18.73 0.51 -18.53
CA LEU A 8 18.60 1.89 -18.99
C LEU A 8 17.39 2.59 -18.38
N TYR A 9 16.27 1.89 -18.26
CA TYR A 9 15.07 2.40 -17.60
C TYR A 9 15.33 2.71 -16.12
N LEU A 10 15.96 1.78 -15.40
CA LEU A 10 16.32 1.99 -13.99
C LEU A 10 17.27 3.17 -13.81
N LEU A 11 18.28 3.31 -14.67
CA LEU A 11 19.21 4.44 -14.66
C LEU A 11 18.51 5.78 -14.98
N GLY A 12 17.60 5.80 -15.96
CA GLY A 12 16.81 6.97 -16.30
C GLY A 12 15.93 7.46 -15.15
N THR A 13 15.23 6.54 -14.49
CA THR A 13 14.39 6.87 -13.32
C THR A 13 15.23 7.28 -12.11
N LEU A 14 16.43 6.69 -11.93
CA LEU A 14 17.38 7.11 -10.91
C LEU A 14 17.85 8.55 -11.15
N ALA A 15 18.18 8.89 -12.39
CA ALA A 15 18.59 10.26 -12.76
C ALA A 15 17.50 11.30 -12.44
N VAL A 16 16.24 10.99 -12.74
CA VAL A 16 15.09 11.86 -12.38
C VAL A 16 14.97 12.00 -10.86
N GLY A 17 15.11 10.92 -10.11
CA GLY A 17 15.05 10.94 -8.66
C GLY A 17 16.18 11.78 -8.03
N VAL A 18 17.40 11.63 -8.52
CA VAL A 18 18.56 12.45 -8.09
C VAL A 18 18.34 13.93 -8.44
N TRP A 19 17.88 14.24 -9.66
CA TRP A 19 17.56 15.61 -10.07
C TRP A 19 16.49 16.26 -9.17
N ALA A 20 15.41 15.54 -8.86
CA ALA A 20 14.38 16.03 -7.95
C ALA A 20 14.95 16.23 -6.54
N GLY A 21 15.84 15.35 -6.10
CA GLY A 21 16.53 15.43 -4.82
C GLY A 21 17.36 16.71 -4.62
N THR A 22 17.89 17.30 -5.70
CA THR A 22 18.61 18.59 -5.61
C THR A 22 17.71 19.75 -5.18
N ARG A 23 16.40 19.59 -5.22
CA ARG A 23 15.41 20.62 -4.85
C ARG A 23 14.95 20.51 -3.38
N VAL A 24 15.31 19.47 -2.70
CA VAL A 24 14.97 19.25 -1.28
C VAL A 24 15.85 20.13 -0.40
N LYS A 25 15.24 21.05 0.34
CA LYS A 25 15.94 22.01 1.20
C LYS A 25 15.75 21.75 2.68
N ASN A 26 14.63 21.13 3.07
CA ASN A 26 14.23 20.93 4.47
C ASN A 26 13.43 19.63 4.64
N THR A 27 13.09 19.30 5.90
CA THR A 27 12.33 18.09 6.25
C THR A 27 10.93 18.10 5.63
N SER A 28 10.27 19.25 5.50
CA SER A 28 8.93 19.34 4.89
C SER A 28 8.99 19.02 3.38
N ASP A 29 10.00 19.52 2.66
CA ASP A 29 10.21 19.17 1.25
C ASP A 29 10.44 17.66 1.11
N PHE A 30 11.26 17.10 2.00
CA PHE A 30 11.61 15.69 2.00
C PHE A 30 10.41 14.78 2.35
N ALA A 31 9.57 15.16 3.30
CA ALA A 31 8.48 14.33 3.81
C ALA A 31 7.17 14.48 3.02
N ILE A 32 6.81 15.71 2.59
CA ILE A 32 5.50 16.04 1.98
C ILE A 32 5.59 17.04 0.81
N ALA A 33 6.74 17.11 0.13
CA ALA A 33 7.00 18.02 -1.01
C ALA A 33 6.60 19.49 -0.72
N GLY A 34 6.79 19.97 0.51
CA GLY A 34 6.48 21.34 0.91
C GLY A 34 5.03 21.77 0.70
N ARG A 35 4.07 20.84 0.62
CA ARG A 35 2.64 21.09 0.35
C ARG A 35 2.39 21.88 -0.95
N SER A 36 3.09 21.54 -2.01
CA SER A 36 3.11 22.32 -3.24
C SER A 36 2.51 21.61 -4.46
N LEU A 37 2.13 20.33 -4.34
CA LEU A 37 1.76 19.51 -5.48
C LEU A 37 0.42 19.92 -6.10
N PRO A 38 0.37 20.13 -7.44
CA PRO A 38 -0.87 20.35 -8.17
C PRO A 38 -1.70 19.06 -8.27
N LEU A 39 -2.99 19.18 -8.62
CA LEU A 39 -3.93 18.08 -8.68
C LEU A 39 -3.41 16.87 -9.46
N VAL A 40 -2.86 17.09 -10.66
CA VAL A 40 -2.34 16.01 -11.51
C VAL A 40 -1.28 15.20 -10.77
N MET A 41 -0.33 15.85 -10.10
CA MET A 41 0.70 15.13 -9.34
C MET A 41 0.14 14.42 -8.11
N VAL A 42 -0.86 14.99 -7.43
CA VAL A 42 -1.51 14.29 -6.31
C VAL A 42 -2.25 13.04 -6.81
N VAL A 43 -3.00 13.14 -7.91
CA VAL A 43 -3.68 11.99 -8.54
C VAL A 43 -2.66 10.91 -8.94
N THR A 44 -1.60 11.31 -9.65
CA THR A 44 -0.60 10.35 -10.16
C THR A 44 0.18 9.67 -9.06
N THR A 45 0.62 10.39 -8.02
CA THR A 45 1.35 9.77 -6.92
C THR A 45 0.42 8.92 -6.03
N THR A 46 -0.87 9.31 -5.88
CA THR A 46 -1.85 8.48 -5.18
C THR A 46 -2.09 7.18 -5.92
N PHE A 47 -2.36 7.23 -7.22
CA PHE A 47 -2.54 6.06 -8.07
C PHE A 47 -1.28 5.18 -8.10
N ALA A 48 -0.14 5.74 -8.46
CA ALA A 48 1.09 4.99 -8.72
C ALA A 48 1.67 4.31 -7.47
N THR A 49 1.45 4.88 -6.28
CA THR A 49 1.91 4.25 -5.03
C THR A 49 1.13 2.98 -4.71
N TRP A 50 -0.15 2.97 -5.02
CA TRP A 50 -1.04 1.85 -4.74
C TRP A 50 -1.07 0.83 -5.87
N PHE A 51 -0.64 1.23 -7.08
CA PHE A 51 -0.54 0.32 -8.22
C PHE A 51 0.84 -0.36 -8.24
N GLY A 52 1.06 -1.27 -7.30
CA GLY A 52 2.33 -1.96 -7.09
C GLY A 52 2.38 -3.37 -7.71
N ALA A 53 3.26 -4.20 -7.16
CA ALA A 53 3.39 -5.59 -7.56
C ALA A 53 2.13 -6.39 -7.32
N GLU A 54 1.44 -6.12 -6.22
CA GLU A 54 0.17 -6.74 -5.86
C GLU A 54 -0.87 -6.54 -6.95
N THR A 55 -0.95 -5.34 -7.52
CA THR A 55 -1.95 -5.02 -8.55
C THR A 55 -1.61 -5.62 -9.92
N VAL A 56 -0.32 -5.71 -10.26
CA VAL A 56 0.08 -6.27 -11.58
C VAL A 56 0.24 -7.79 -11.54
N MET A 57 0.65 -8.36 -10.42
CA MET A 57 0.97 -9.79 -10.31
C MET A 57 0.05 -10.54 -9.34
N GLY A 58 -0.26 -9.94 -8.17
CA GLY A 58 -1.04 -10.58 -7.11
C GLY A 58 -2.53 -10.66 -7.41
N ILE A 59 -3.17 -9.51 -7.71
CA ILE A 59 -4.60 -9.44 -8.03
C ILE A 59 -4.98 -10.32 -9.22
N PRO A 60 -4.30 -10.24 -10.39
CA PRO A 60 -4.63 -11.10 -11.53
C PRO A 60 -4.56 -12.58 -11.21
N ALA A 61 -3.54 -12.95 -10.46
CA ALA A 61 -3.34 -14.33 -10.04
C ALA A 61 -4.48 -14.83 -9.12
N LYS A 62 -4.84 -14.04 -8.12
CA LYS A 62 -5.94 -14.31 -7.20
C LYS A 62 -7.30 -14.32 -7.91
N PHE A 63 -7.48 -13.43 -8.89
CA PHE A 63 -8.70 -13.34 -9.70
C PHE A 63 -8.94 -14.59 -10.52
N VAL A 64 -7.93 -15.16 -11.15
CA VAL A 64 -8.07 -16.45 -11.90
C VAL A 64 -8.45 -17.60 -10.98
N GLN A 65 -8.01 -17.58 -9.72
CA GLN A 65 -8.31 -18.63 -8.75
C GLN A 65 -9.72 -18.55 -8.16
N GLY A 66 -10.26 -17.36 -7.92
CA GLY A 66 -11.50 -17.21 -7.15
C GLY A 66 -12.41 -16.05 -7.59
N GLY A 67 -12.16 -15.46 -8.77
CA GLY A 67 -12.98 -14.38 -9.32
C GLY A 67 -12.90 -13.07 -8.56
N LEU A 68 -13.87 -12.17 -8.81
CA LEU A 68 -13.94 -10.87 -8.15
C LEU A 68 -14.15 -10.99 -6.63
N ASN A 69 -14.81 -12.03 -6.17
CA ASN A 69 -14.98 -12.28 -4.74
C ASN A 69 -13.63 -12.43 -4.02
N ALA A 70 -12.68 -13.14 -4.61
CA ALA A 70 -11.37 -13.38 -4.02
C ALA A 70 -10.47 -12.12 -3.96
N VAL A 71 -10.80 -11.07 -4.71
CA VAL A 71 -10.05 -9.82 -4.79
C VAL A 71 -10.82 -8.61 -4.23
N VAL A 72 -11.81 -8.85 -3.35
CA VAL A 72 -12.61 -7.79 -2.73
C VAL A 72 -11.77 -6.82 -1.90
N GLU A 73 -10.74 -7.31 -1.24
CA GLU A 73 -9.83 -6.53 -0.42
C GLU A 73 -9.01 -5.56 -1.27
N ASP A 74 -8.48 -6.02 -2.40
CA ASP A 74 -7.72 -5.25 -3.38
C ASP A 74 -8.08 -5.72 -4.79
N PRO A 75 -8.59 -4.85 -5.68
CA PRO A 75 -8.52 -3.39 -5.68
C PRO A 75 -9.72 -2.66 -5.04
N PHE A 76 -10.81 -3.36 -4.68
CA PHE A 76 -12.05 -2.70 -4.29
C PHE A 76 -11.92 -2.03 -2.91
N GLY A 77 -11.48 -2.76 -1.89
CA GLY A 77 -11.23 -2.19 -0.56
C GLY A 77 -10.17 -1.09 -0.59
N ALA A 78 -9.03 -1.35 -1.22
CA ALA A 78 -7.93 -0.42 -1.35
C ALA A 78 -8.33 0.90 -2.04
N GLY A 79 -8.93 0.83 -3.21
CA GLY A 79 -9.37 2.04 -3.93
C GLY A 79 -10.51 2.77 -3.21
N THR A 80 -11.42 2.04 -2.55
CA THR A 80 -12.48 2.63 -1.72
C THR A 80 -11.88 3.36 -0.51
N CYS A 81 -10.80 2.85 0.11
CA CYS A 81 -10.06 3.57 1.14
C CYS A 81 -9.70 4.99 0.67
N LEU A 82 -9.05 5.12 -0.49
CA LEU A 82 -8.63 6.41 -1.03
C LEU A 82 -9.82 7.36 -1.28
N ILE A 83 -10.93 6.82 -1.79
CA ILE A 83 -12.17 7.59 -1.99
C ILE A 83 -12.72 8.07 -0.64
N LEU A 84 -12.79 7.20 0.37
CA LEU A 84 -13.25 7.55 1.71
C LEU A 84 -12.33 8.59 2.37
N VAL A 85 -11.01 8.45 2.20
CA VAL A 85 -10.04 9.45 2.65
C VAL A 85 -10.33 10.80 2.02
N GLY A 86 -10.56 10.85 0.72
CA GLY A 86 -10.89 12.09 0.02
C GLY A 86 -12.20 12.72 0.50
N ILE A 87 -13.23 11.92 0.75
CA ILE A 87 -14.55 12.41 1.16
C ILE A 87 -14.54 12.87 2.62
N PHE A 88 -14.02 12.05 3.52
CA PHE A 88 -14.18 12.25 4.96
C PHE A 88 -12.95 12.82 5.66
N PHE A 89 -11.73 12.45 5.29
CA PHE A 89 -10.53 12.73 6.09
C PHE A 89 -9.66 13.86 5.53
N ALA A 90 -9.48 13.92 4.20
CA ALA A 90 -8.48 14.78 3.57
C ALA A 90 -8.59 16.26 3.97
N ALA A 91 -9.80 16.84 3.89
CA ALA A 91 -9.97 18.27 4.20
C ALA A 91 -9.71 18.58 5.67
N ARG A 92 -10.11 17.68 6.60
CA ARG A 92 -9.92 17.86 8.04
C ARG A 92 -8.46 17.73 8.42
N LEU A 93 -7.80 16.66 8.00
CA LEU A 93 -6.38 16.44 8.27
C LEU A 93 -5.52 17.53 7.65
N TYR A 94 -5.85 17.98 6.42
CA TYR A 94 -5.11 19.05 5.75
C TYR A 94 -5.09 20.36 6.54
N LYS A 95 -6.24 20.73 7.14
CA LYS A 95 -6.36 21.96 7.97
C LYS A 95 -5.52 21.90 9.25
N MET A 96 -5.22 20.72 9.77
CA MET A 96 -4.42 20.56 11.00
C MET A 96 -2.93 20.86 10.79
N ASN A 97 -2.47 20.98 9.56
CA ASN A 97 -1.07 21.31 9.20
C ASN A 97 -0.02 20.39 9.85
N LEU A 98 -0.28 19.10 9.86
CA LEU A 98 0.59 18.07 10.45
C LEU A 98 1.64 17.60 9.44
N LEU A 99 2.76 17.07 9.93
CA LEU A 99 3.80 16.45 9.11
C LEU A 99 3.58 14.94 8.93
N THR A 100 3.07 14.29 9.97
CA THR A 100 2.77 12.85 9.98
C THR A 100 1.38 12.59 10.55
N ILE A 101 0.84 11.40 10.25
CA ILE A 101 -0.40 10.95 10.90
C ILE A 101 -0.21 10.71 12.40
N GLY A 102 1.00 10.39 12.86
CA GLY A 102 1.36 10.28 14.26
C GLY A 102 1.14 11.58 15.04
N ASP A 103 1.38 12.74 14.41
CA ASP A 103 1.12 14.04 15.02
C ASP A 103 -0.36 14.25 15.38
N PHE A 104 -1.28 13.66 14.60
CA PHE A 104 -2.70 13.65 14.95
C PHE A 104 -2.95 12.92 16.26
N TYR A 105 -2.42 11.71 16.42
CA TYR A 105 -2.59 10.95 17.67
C TYR A 105 -1.99 11.66 18.85
N ARG A 106 -0.83 12.31 18.67
CA ARG A 106 -0.19 13.15 19.70
C ARG A 106 -1.08 14.32 20.13
N GLN A 107 -1.62 15.08 19.16
CA GLN A 107 -2.48 16.24 19.46
C GLN A 107 -3.77 15.80 20.14
N ARG A 108 -4.31 14.65 19.77
CA ARG A 108 -5.61 14.18 20.25
C ARG A 108 -5.56 13.38 21.53
N TYR A 109 -4.52 12.56 21.73
CA TYR A 109 -4.43 11.60 22.84
C TYR A 109 -3.10 11.64 23.60
N GLY A 110 -2.15 12.44 23.15
CA GLY A 110 -0.83 12.56 23.76
C GLY A 110 0.18 11.52 23.26
N ARG A 111 1.37 11.60 23.87
CA ARG A 111 2.57 10.91 23.38
C ARG A 111 2.51 9.39 23.41
N GLY A 112 1.84 8.81 24.40
CA GLY A 112 1.76 7.34 24.50
C GLY A 112 1.05 6.72 23.29
N ILE A 113 -0.11 7.27 22.91
CA ILE A 113 -0.88 6.80 21.74
C ILE A 113 -0.17 7.16 20.43
N GLU A 114 0.48 8.33 20.33
CA GLU A 114 1.33 8.68 19.19
C GLU A 114 2.36 7.59 18.90
N VAL A 115 3.16 7.23 19.89
CA VAL A 115 4.24 6.24 19.73
C VAL A 115 3.66 4.87 19.37
N PHE A 116 2.59 4.47 20.07
CA PHE A 116 1.99 3.16 19.84
C PHE A 116 1.38 3.01 18.44
N CYS A 117 0.55 3.97 18.01
CA CYS A 117 -0.01 3.96 16.65
C CYS A 117 1.08 4.09 15.58
N SER A 118 2.11 4.90 15.83
CA SER A 118 3.24 5.01 14.90
C SER A 118 4.01 3.71 14.76
N VAL A 119 4.24 2.97 15.84
CA VAL A 119 4.86 1.63 15.79
C VAL A 119 3.99 0.65 15.00
N ALA A 120 2.68 0.60 15.26
CA ALA A 120 1.75 -0.25 14.52
C ALA A 120 1.77 0.06 13.01
N ILE A 121 1.76 1.36 12.65
CA ILE A 121 1.86 1.83 11.26
C ILE A 121 3.21 1.43 10.65
N ILE A 122 4.34 1.61 11.34
CA ILE A 122 5.66 1.24 10.83
C ILE A 122 5.75 -0.28 10.59
N LEU A 123 5.25 -1.09 11.52
CA LEU A 123 5.25 -2.55 11.39
C LEU A 123 4.41 -3.03 10.20
N SER A 124 3.29 -2.36 9.90
CA SER A 124 2.46 -2.71 8.75
C SER A 124 3.19 -2.56 7.41
N TYR A 125 4.18 -1.68 7.31
CA TYR A 125 4.97 -1.56 6.08
C TYR A 125 5.93 -2.72 5.83
N LEU A 126 6.26 -3.55 6.82
CA LEU A 126 7.16 -4.69 6.63
C LEU A 126 6.62 -5.65 5.56
N GLY A 127 5.34 -6.03 5.65
CA GLY A 127 4.71 -6.93 4.68
C GLY A 127 4.58 -6.29 3.28
N TRP A 128 4.13 -5.03 3.23
CA TRP A 128 3.90 -4.37 1.95
C TRP A 128 5.21 -4.12 1.18
N VAL A 129 6.25 -3.62 1.83
CA VAL A 129 7.57 -3.45 1.19
C VAL A 129 8.20 -4.79 0.84
N ALA A 130 8.05 -5.82 1.69
CA ALA A 130 8.54 -7.16 1.39
C ALA A 130 7.90 -7.73 0.12
N ALA A 131 6.60 -7.50 -0.09
CA ALA A 131 5.90 -7.88 -1.32
C ALA A 131 6.55 -7.24 -2.57
N GLN A 132 6.89 -5.96 -2.52
CA GLN A 132 7.54 -5.26 -3.63
C GLN A 132 8.97 -5.79 -3.88
N ILE A 133 9.73 -6.04 -2.82
CA ILE A 133 11.08 -6.60 -2.90
C ILE A 133 11.04 -8.01 -3.49
N THR A 134 10.10 -8.85 -3.05
CA THR A 134 9.89 -10.19 -3.59
C THR A 134 9.54 -10.15 -5.07
N ALA A 135 8.65 -9.26 -5.49
CA ALA A 135 8.30 -9.07 -6.89
C ALA A 135 9.50 -8.65 -7.75
N MET A 136 10.35 -7.74 -7.25
CA MET A 136 11.61 -7.41 -7.96
C MET A 136 12.50 -8.64 -8.13
N GLY A 137 12.63 -9.46 -7.09
CA GLY A 137 13.37 -10.71 -7.15
C GLY A 137 12.83 -11.67 -8.21
N LEU A 138 11.50 -11.85 -8.25
CA LEU A 138 10.81 -12.67 -9.25
C LEU A 138 11.02 -12.14 -10.67
N VAL A 139 10.90 -10.83 -10.87
CA VAL A 139 11.11 -10.20 -12.19
C VAL A 139 12.53 -10.44 -12.70
N PHE A 140 13.56 -10.22 -11.87
CA PHE A 140 14.94 -10.48 -12.28
C PHE A 140 15.19 -11.97 -12.55
N SER A 141 14.61 -12.86 -11.76
CA SER A 141 14.73 -14.30 -11.98
C SER A 141 14.08 -14.74 -13.30
N VAL A 142 12.87 -14.24 -13.59
CA VAL A 142 12.15 -14.55 -14.85
C VAL A 142 12.91 -13.98 -16.06
N LEU A 143 13.37 -12.72 -16.00
CA LEU A 143 14.10 -12.06 -17.09
C LEU A 143 15.43 -12.74 -17.44
N THR A 144 16.03 -13.43 -16.49
CA THR A 144 17.33 -14.09 -16.66
C THR A 144 17.23 -15.63 -16.77
N ASN A 145 16.01 -16.15 -16.91
CA ASN A 145 15.75 -17.61 -16.91
C ASN A 145 16.40 -18.32 -15.71
N GLY A 146 16.36 -17.67 -14.53
CA GLY A 146 16.91 -18.21 -13.29
C GLY A 146 18.42 -17.96 -13.07
N ALA A 147 19.14 -17.33 -14.02
CA ALA A 147 20.57 -17.03 -13.83
C ALA A 147 20.80 -16.08 -12.64
N ILE A 148 19.86 -15.15 -12.39
CA ILE A 148 19.78 -14.39 -11.15
C ILE A 148 18.74 -15.08 -10.26
N SER A 149 19.17 -15.58 -9.09
CA SER A 149 18.24 -16.16 -8.12
C SER A 149 17.30 -15.08 -7.55
N VAL A 150 16.12 -15.48 -7.07
CA VAL A 150 15.15 -14.54 -6.48
C VAL A 150 15.78 -13.71 -5.35
N PRO A 151 16.52 -14.29 -4.37
CA PRO A 151 17.17 -13.48 -3.31
C PRO A 151 18.18 -12.46 -3.86
N LEU A 152 18.98 -12.84 -4.86
CA LEU A 152 19.93 -11.91 -5.47
C LEU A 152 19.20 -10.78 -6.22
N GLY A 153 18.12 -11.11 -6.92
CA GLY A 153 17.26 -10.12 -7.57
C GLY A 153 16.59 -9.17 -6.57
N MET A 154 16.17 -9.67 -5.40
CA MET A 154 15.68 -8.84 -4.29
C MET A 154 16.74 -7.82 -3.85
N VAL A 155 17.99 -8.24 -3.66
CA VAL A 155 19.09 -7.34 -3.26
C VAL A 155 19.33 -6.28 -4.34
N ILE A 156 19.47 -6.66 -5.60
CA ILE A 156 19.73 -5.75 -6.72
C ILE A 156 18.62 -4.70 -6.84
N GLY A 157 17.35 -5.15 -6.84
CA GLY A 157 16.20 -4.28 -6.96
C GLY A 157 16.07 -3.31 -5.79
N THR A 158 16.29 -3.81 -4.57
CA THR A 158 16.24 -2.99 -3.34
C THR A 158 17.30 -1.89 -3.37
N LEU A 159 18.54 -2.19 -3.77
CA LEU A 159 19.60 -1.19 -3.88
C LEU A 159 19.27 -0.11 -4.92
N ALA A 160 18.68 -0.48 -6.04
CA ALA A 160 18.28 0.47 -7.07
C ALA A 160 17.20 1.46 -6.59
N VAL A 161 16.27 1.01 -5.73
CA VAL A 161 15.25 1.89 -5.11
C VAL A 161 15.85 2.75 -4.01
N LEU A 162 16.66 2.15 -3.12
CA LEU A 162 17.22 2.80 -1.95
C LEU A 162 17.98 4.09 -2.31
N ILE A 163 18.79 4.06 -3.36
CA ILE A 163 19.68 5.16 -3.74
C ILE A 163 18.89 6.45 -3.96
N TYR A 164 17.83 6.43 -4.76
CA TYR A 164 17.12 7.67 -5.08
C TYR A 164 16.15 8.12 -3.97
N VAL A 165 15.59 7.19 -3.19
CA VAL A 165 14.72 7.53 -2.06
C VAL A 165 15.47 8.27 -0.98
N VAL A 166 16.68 7.79 -0.64
CA VAL A 166 17.55 8.44 0.35
C VAL A 166 17.95 9.86 -0.07
N ILE A 167 18.15 10.10 -1.38
CA ILE A 167 18.56 11.42 -1.88
C ILE A 167 17.36 12.37 -1.97
N GLY A 168 16.26 11.93 -2.54
CA GLY A 168 15.21 12.82 -3.03
C GLY A 168 13.94 12.88 -2.21
N GLY A 169 13.70 11.96 -1.28
CA GLY A 169 12.50 11.94 -0.46
C GLY A 169 11.20 11.98 -1.29
N PHE A 170 10.13 12.55 -0.71
CA PHE A 170 8.80 12.56 -1.33
C PHE A 170 8.73 13.39 -2.62
N LEU A 171 9.52 14.43 -2.75
CA LEU A 171 9.53 15.22 -3.99
C LEU A 171 10.04 14.40 -5.18
N ALA A 172 11.09 13.58 -4.97
CA ALA A 172 11.57 12.65 -5.98
C ALA A 172 10.55 11.56 -6.28
N VAL A 173 9.92 11.01 -5.24
CA VAL A 173 8.82 10.03 -5.39
C VAL A 173 7.73 10.60 -6.29
N ALA A 174 7.20 11.79 -6.01
CA ALA A 174 6.11 12.39 -6.77
C ALA A 174 6.45 12.64 -8.25
N TRP A 175 7.68 13.07 -8.57
CA TRP A 175 8.12 13.24 -9.96
C TRP A 175 8.35 11.92 -10.68
N THR A 176 8.94 10.94 -10.00
CA THR A 176 9.11 9.61 -10.61
C THR A 176 7.77 8.91 -10.79
N ASP A 177 6.83 9.02 -9.83
CA ASP A 177 5.47 8.48 -9.92
C ASP A 177 4.72 9.03 -11.13
N PHE A 178 4.85 10.34 -11.40
CA PHE A 178 4.22 10.96 -12.56
C PHE A 178 4.67 10.32 -13.87
N ILE A 179 5.99 10.13 -14.05
CA ILE A 179 6.55 9.49 -15.25
C ILE A 179 6.20 8.01 -15.30
N GLN A 180 6.34 7.31 -14.16
CA GLN A 180 6.09 5.88 -14.04
C GLN A 180 4.63 5.54 -14.29
N MET A 181 3.68 6.37 -13.84
CA MET A 181 2.27 6.18 -14.14
C MET A 181 1.98 6.22 -15.64
N ILE A 182 2.60 7.14 -16.38
CA ILE A 182 2.44 7.20 -17.84
C ILE A 182 2.94 5.91 -18.49
N VAL A 183 4.14 5.45 -18.12
CA VAL A 183 4.72 4.19 -18.63
C VAL A 183 3.83 3.00 -18.27
N LEU A 184 3.32 2.95 -17.04
CA LEU A 184 2.45 1.90 -16.55
C LEU A 184 1.11 1.85 -17.31
N VAL A 185 0.41 2.99 -17.40
CA VAL A 185 -0.90 3.05 -18.04
C VAL A 185 -0.80 2.74 -19.53
N VAL A 186 0.12 3.38 -20.23
CA VAL A 186 0.33 3.16 -21.68
C VAL A 186 0.83 1.74 -21.92
N GLY A 187 1.80 1.27 -21.13
CA GLY A 187 2.39 -0.05 -21.27
C GLY A 187 1.34 -1.16 -21.07
N LEU A 188 0.63 -1.18 -19.95
CA LEU A 188 -0.37 -2.22 -19.66
C LEU A 188 -1.57 -2.15 -20.61
N ALA A 189 -2.05 -0.95 -20.98
CA ALA A 189 -3.13 -0.83 -21.97
C ALA A 189 -2.72 -1.40 -23.34
N THR A 190 -1.49 -1.11 -23.80
CA THR A 190 -0.96 -1.67 -25.05
C THR A 190 -0.83 -3.20 -24.97
N ILE A 191 -0.35 -3.72 -23.84
CA ILE A 191 -0.26 -5.17 -23.59
C ILE A 191 -1.66 -5.81 -23.61
N ALA A 192 -2.67 -5.17 -23.01
CA ALA A 192 -4.03 -5.69 -22.99
C ALA A 192 -4.62 -5.80 -24.42
N ILE A 193 -4.41 -4.78 -25.26
CA ILE A 193 -4.84 -4.81 -26.67
C ILE A 193 -4.15 -5.94 -27.43
N PHE A 194 -2.83 -6.06 -27.28
CA PHE A 194 -2.06 -7.11 -27.94
C PHE A 194 -2.43 -8.51 -27.44
N ALA A 195 -2.67 -8.67 -26.12
CA ALA A 195 -3.12 -9.92 -25.52
C ALA A 195 -4.50 -10.35 -26.02
N ALA A 196 -5.42 -9.38 -26.21
CA ALA A 196 -6.72 -9.64 -26.81
C ALA A 196 -6.60 -10.15 -28.24
N ASP A 197 -5.72 -9.56 -29.05
CA ASP A 197 -5.47 -10.00 -30.43
C ASP A 197 -4.90 -11.43 -30.45
N LEU A 198 -3.89 -11.74 -29.63
CA LEU A 198 -3.34 -13.09 -29.47
C LEU A 198 -4.39 -14.12 -29.06
N ALA A 199 -5.32 -13.76 -28.19
CA ALA A 199 -6.40 -14.62 -27.72
C ALA A 199 -7.49 -14.82 -28.80
N GLY A 200 -7.43 -14.09 -29.91
CA GLY A 200 -8.44 -14.12 -30.98
C GLY A 200 -9.67 -13.30 -30.70
N GLY A 201 -9.55 -12.22 -29.95
CA GLY A 201 -10.55 -11.19 -29.68
C GLY A 201 -10.97 -11.08 -28.22
N THR A 202 -11.46 -9.91 -27.85
CA THR A 202 -11.94 -9.59 -26.49
C THR A 202 -13.06 -10.52 -26.03
N ASP A 203 -13.94 -10.93 -26.94
CA ASP A 203 -15.09 -11.80 -26.63
C ASP A 203 -14.63 -13.17 -26.10
N LYS A 204 -13.56 -13.73 -26.68
CA LYS A 204 -12.99 -15.00 -26.21
C LYS A 204 -12.38 -14.86 -24.82
N VAL A 205 -11.68 -13.74 -24.57
CA VAL A 205 -11.09 -13.46 -23.27
C VAL A 205 -12.17 -13.34 -22.19
N LEU A 206 -13.23 -12.56 -22.46
CA LEU A 206 -14.32 -12.37 -21.52
C LEU A 206 -15.16 -13.64 -21.32
N ALA A 207 -15.29 -14.49 -22.36
CA ALA A 207 -16.00 -15.76 -22.26
C ALA A 207 -15.39 -16.70 -21.21
N VAL A 208 -14.05 -16.69 -21.02
CA VAL A 208 -13.39 -17.49 -19.97
C VAL A 208 -13.88 -17.07 -18.59
N ALA A 209 -13.93 -15.76 -18.31
CA ALA A 209 -14.37 -15.27 -17.03
C ALA A 209 -15.88 -15.57 -16.79
N THR A 210 -16.69 -15.54 -17.84
CA THR A 210 -18.11 -15.85 -17.75
C THR A 210 -18.34 -17.36 -17.55
N SER A 211 -17.62 -18.22 -18.29
CA SER A 211 -17.77 -19.67 -18.17
C SER A 211 -17.27 -20.23 -16.84
N SER A 212 -16.32 -19.54 -16.19
CA SER A 212 -15.74 -19.93 -14.91
C SER A 212 -16.31 -19.14 -13.71
N ASP A 213 -17.42 -18.41 -13.91
CA ASP A 213 -18.08 -17.57 -12.88
C ASP A 213 -17.16 -16.57 -12.18
N LEU A 214 -16.10 -16.10 -12.84
CA LEU A 214 -15.12 -15.19 -12.24
C LEU A 214 -15.68 -13.77 -11.99
N TRP A 215 -16.80 -13.43 -12.60
CA TRP A 215 -17.48 -12.15 -12.38
C TRP A 215 -18.28 -12.08 -11.09
N ARG A 216 -18.47 -13.20 -10.39
CA ARG A 216 -19.17 -13.23 -9.11
C ARG A 216 -18.41 -12.41 -8.07
N PHE A 217 -19.03 -11.29 -7.66
CA PHE A 217 -18.46 -10.40 -6.64
C PHE A 217 -18.95 -10.76 -5.24
N TRP A 218 -20.25 -11.05 -5.09
CA TRP A 218 -20.85 -11.33 -3.79
C TRP A 218 -20.57 -12.76 -3.32
N PRO A 219 -20.39 -12.97 -1.99
CA PRO A 219 -20.17 -14.30 -1.44
C PRO A 219 -21.44 -15.17 -1.56
N GLU A 220 -21.28 -16.46 -1.33
CA GLU A 220 -22.43 -17.35 -1.13
C GLU A 220 -23.29 -16.84 0.04
N PRO A 221 -24.65 -17.04 0.02
CA PRO A 221 -25.55 -16.55 1.06
C PRO A 221 -25.47 -17.42 2.33
N SER A 222 -24.27 -17.65 2.84
CA SER A 222 -24.02 -18.32 4.12
C SER A 222 -23.43 -17.33 5.11
N PHE A 223 -23.70 -17.52 6.41
CA PHE A 223 -23.22 -16.61 7.45
C PHE A 223 -21.69 -16.50 7.44
N ASN A 224 -20.98 -17.61 7.31
CA ASN A 224 -19.54 -17.63 7.34
C ASN A 224 -18.94 -16.91 6.11
N GLU A 225 -19.44 -17.23 4.90
CA GLU A 225 -18.95 -16.57 3.67
C GLU A 225 -19.13 -15.06 3.72
N ILE A 226 -20.32 -14.59 4.17
CA ILE A 226 -20.59 -13.16 4.32
C ILE A 226 -19.66 -12.54 5.36
N LEU A 227 -19.39 -13.22 6.46
CA LEU A 227 -18.53 -12.74 7.53
C LEU A 227 -17.08 -12.58 7.05
N PHE A 228 -16.55 -13.59 6.36
CA PHE A 228 -15.19 -13.54 5.80
C PHE A 228 -15.08 -12.51 4.68
N PHE A 229 -16.10 -12.37 3.83
CA PHE A 229 -16.16 -11.34 2.79
C PHE A 229 -16.11 -9.92 3.38
N ILE A 230 -16.92 -9.66 4.44
CA ILE A 230 -16.89 -8.36 5.13
C ILE A 230 -15.52 -8.11 5.75
N ALA A 231 -14.94 -9.11 6.40
CA ALA A 231 -13.63 -9.00 6.99
C ALA A 231 -12.54 -8.68 5.95
N ALA A 232 -12.55 -9.34 4.81
CA ALA A 232 -11.65 -9.05 3.70
C ALA A 232 -11.87 -7.62 3.17
N ALA A 233 -13.13 -7.25 2.88
CA ALA A 233 -13.46 -5.93 2.34
C ALA A 233 -12.97 -4.78 3.24
N ILE A 234 -13.14 -4.89 4.57
CA ILE A 234 -12.76 -3.83 5.51
C ILE A 234 -11.26 -3.77 5.79
N THR A 235 -10.50 -4.85 5.51
CA THR A 235 -9.07 -4.93 5.84
C THR A 235 -8.29 -3.80 5.18
N MET A 236 -8.29 -3.70 3.88
CA MET A 236 -7.62 -2.59 3.20
C MET A 236 -8.49 -1.32 3.18
N MET A 237 -9.82 -1.44 3.10
CA MET A 237 -10.71 -0.28 3.07
C MET A 237 -10.54 0.64 4.28
N PHE A 238 -10.44 0.09 5.47
CA PHE A 238 -10.31 0.85 6.71
C PHE A 238 -8.90 0.82 7.30
N GLY A 239 -8.19 -0.32 7.17
CA GLY A 239 -6.83 -0.46 7.68
C GLY A 239 -5.82 0.43 6.99
N SER A 240 -6.09 0.87 5.75
CA SER A 240 -5.21 1.77 5.03
C SER A 240 -5.45 3.26 5.35
N ILE A 241 -6.58 3.63 5.93
CA ILE A 241 -6.88 5.04 6.23
C ILE A 241 -5.84 5.68 7.16
N PRO A 242 -5.33 5.03 8.23
CA PRO A 242 -4.31 5.59 9.10
C PRO A 242 -2.87 5.49 8.57
N GLN A 243 -2.68 5.02 7.33
CA GLN A 243 -1.34 4.86 6.77
C GLN A 243 -0.66 6.20 6.48
N GLN A 244 0.65 6.25 6.76
CA GLN A 244 1.45 7.45 6.58
C GLN A 244 1.62 7.84 5.12
N ASP A 245 1.69 6.89 4.19
CA ASP A 245 1.79 7.20 2.75
C ASP A 245 0.51 7.86 2.22
N VAL A 246 -0.67 7.42 2.64
CA VAL A 246 -1.95 8.06 2.32
C VAL A 246 -1.97 9.50 2.86
N PHE A 247 -1.56 9.67 4.12
CA PHE A 247 -1.45 10.97 4.76
C PHE A 247 -0.48 11.90 4.01
N GLN A 248 0.70 11.41 3.59
CA GLN A 248 1.67 12.20 2.85
C GLN A 248 1.09 12.77 1.54
N ARG A 249 0.28 11.98 0.80
CA ARG A 249 -0.36 12.44 -0.44
C ARG A 249 -1.40 13.52 -0.17
N VAL A 250 -2.20 13.36 0.87
CA VAL A 250 -3.15 14.40 1.31
C VAL A 250 -2.40 15.69 1.67
N MET A 251 -1.33 15.59 2.46
CA MET A 251 -0.60 16.74 2.97
C MET A 251 0.29 17.41 1.93
N SER A 252 0.73 16.68 0.90
CA SER A 252 1.57 17.21 -0.19
C SER A 252 0.82 18.14 -1.15
N ALA A 253 -0.50 18.09 -1.19
CA ALA A 253 -1.34 18.89 -2.06
C ALA A 253 -1.18 20.41 -1.77
N LYS A 254 -1.30 21.24 -2.79
CA LYS A 254 -1.21 22.71 -2.65
C LYS A 254 -2.34 23.34 -1.84
N ASN A 255 -3.48 22.66 -1.69
CA ASN A 255 -4.63 23.08 -0.89
C ASN A 255 -5.58 21.91 -0.60
N ALA A 256 -6.52 22.11 0.35
CA ALA A 256 -7.47 21.07 0.77
C ALA A 256 -8.39 20.55 -0.36
N PRO A 257 -8.94 21.38 -1.27
CA PRO A 257 -9.69 20.88 -2.43
C PRO A 257 -8.87 19.95 -3.32
N THR A 258 -7.60 20.30 -3.57
CA THR A 258 -6.66 19.46 -4.35
C THR A 258 -6.39 18.13 -3.63
N ALA A 259 -6.19 18.13 -2.32
CA ALA A 259 -6.01 16.92 -1.52
C ALA A 259 -7.24 16.00 -1.62
N ARG A 260 -8.44 16.56 -1.46
CA ARG A 260 -9.70 15.83 -1.56
C ARG A 260 -9.91 15.22 -2.95
N ALA A 261 -9.82 16.05 -3.99
CA ALA A 261 -10.02 15.61 -5.37
C ALA A 261 -8.96 14.58 -5.80
N GLY A 262 -7.70 14.80 -5.40
CA GLY A 262 -6.59 13.91 -5.73
C GLY A 262 -6.77 12.51 -5.16
N ALA A 263 -7.22 12.39 -3.92
CA ALA A 263 -7.50 11.10 -3.29
C ALA A 263 -8.69 10.39 -3.97
N ILE A 264 -9.80 11.09 -4.23
CA ILE A 264 -11.00 10.50 -4.86
C ILE A 264 -10.69 10.02 -6.29
N ILE A 265 -10.09 10.89 -7.11
CA ILE A 265 -9.76 10.54 -8.50
C ILE A 265 -8.70 9.44 -8.55
N GLY A 266 -7.66 9.53 -7.70
CA GLY A 266 -6.63 8.50 -7.60
C GLY A 266 -7.21 7.13 -7.25
N GLY A 267 -8.07 7.06 -6.23
CA GLY A 267 -8.72 5.81 -5.82
C GLY A 267 -9.67 5.25 -6.87
N ALA A 268 -10.50 6.08 -7.50
CA ALA A 268 -11.39 5.65 -8.59
C ALA A 268 -10.59 5.15 -9.80
N SER A 269 -9.52 5.86 -10.18
CA SER A 269 -8.63 5.43 -11.27
C SER A 269 -7.93 4.11 -10.95
N TYR A 270 -7.55 3.89 -9.68
CA TYR A 270 -6.95 2.65 -9.22
C TYR A 270 -7.88 1.45 -9.43
N ILE A 271 -9.12 1.54 -8.93
CA ILE A 271 -10.12 0.46 -9.11
C ILE A 271 -10.34 0.17 -10.60
N LEU A 272 -10.58 1.21 -11.40
CA LEU A 272 -10.86 1.04 -12.82
C LEU A 272 -9.69 0.42 -13.58
N PHE A 273 -8.47 0.88 -13.32
CA PHE A 273 -7.31 0.42 -14.06
C PHE A 273 -6.81 -0.97 -13.61
N ALA A 274 -7.16 -1.42 -12.40
CA ALA A 274 -6.84 -2.78 -11.92
C ALA A 274 -7.52 -3.89 -12.76
N PHE A 275 -8.58 -3.60 -13.48
CA PHE A 275 -9.18 -4.53 -14.44
C PHE A 275 -8.28 -4.81 -15.65
N VAL A 276 -7.33 -3.94 -15.98
CA VAL A 276 -6.41 -4.15 -17.12
C VAL A 276 -5.52 -5.37 -16.90
N PRO A 277 -4.75 -5.51 -15.81
CA PRO A 277 -3.97 -6.72 -15.56
C PRO A 277 -4.86 -7.96 -15.34
N MET A 278 -6.07 -7.84 -14.78
CA MET A 278 -7.04 -8.94 -14.72
C MET A 278 -7.46 -9.41 -16.13
N PHE A 279 -7.68 -8.48 -17.05
CA PHE A 279 -7.97 -8.82 -18.44
C PHE A 279 -6.77 -9.51 -19.13
N ILE A 280 -5.55 -9.03 -18.89
CA ILE A 280 -4.34 -9.64 -19.49
C ILE A 280 -4.17 -11.07 -19.00
N VAL A 281 -4.43 -11.36 -17.73
CA VAL A 281 -4.30 -12.74 -17.21
C VAL A 281 -5.37 -13.68 -17.79
N LEU A 282 -6.57 -13.21 -18.04
CA LEU A 282 -7.60 -13.99 -18.75
C LEU A 282 -7.15 -14.33 -20.19
N ALA A 283 -6.56 -13.36 -20.88
CA ALA A 283 -5.97 -13.61 -22.20
C ALA A 283 -4.83 -14.64 -22.12
N ALA A 284 -4.00 -14.59 -21.06
CA ALA A 284 -2.97 -15.59 -20.82
C ALA A 284 -3.55 -17.00 -20.65
N VAL A 285 -4.67 -17.14 -19.94
CA VAL A 285 -5.38 -18.42 -19.79
C VAL A 285 -5.88 -18.94 -21.16
N VAL A 286 -6.43 -18.07 -22.02
CA VAL A 286 -6.86 -18.44 -23.36
C VAL A 286 -5.69 -18.91 -24.23
N VAL A 287 -4.59 -18.18 -24.22
CA VAL A 287 -3.43 -18.42 -25.14
C VAL A 287 -2.57 -19.60 -24.69
N MET A 288 -2.31 -19.70 -23.37
CA MET A 288 -1.39 -20.71 -22.81
C MET A 288 -2.12 -22.03 -22.43
N GLY A 289 -3.45 -21.98 -22.28
CA GLY A 289 -4.23 -23.18 -21.96
C GLY A 289 -3.76 -23.90 -20.68
N GLN A 290 -3.42 -25.18 -20.76
CA GLN A 290 -3.01 -26.00 -19.62
C GLN A 290 -1.79 -25.42 -18.88
N GLN A 291 -0.83 -24.86 -19.60
CA GLN A 291 0.36 -24.25 -18.98
C GLN A 291 -0.01 -23.08 -18.04
N ALA A 292 -1.03 -22.29 -18.39
CA ALA A 292 -1.51 -21.23 -17.52
C ALA A 292 -2.16 -21.80 -16.25
N LEU A 293 -2.91 -22.88 -16.36
CA LEU A 293 -3.55 -23.56 -15.23
C LEU A 293 -2.52 -24.18 -14.29
N ASP A 294 -1.46 -24.80 -14.84
CA ASP A 294 -0.37 -25.38 -14.05
C ASP A 294 0.38 -24.27 -13.26
N LEU A 295 0.66 -23.13 -13.91
CA LEU A 295 1.22 -21.95 -13.22
C LEU A 295 0.27 -21.39 -12.17
N ALA A 296 -1.03 -21.35 -12.45
CA ALA A 296 -2.04 -20.85 -11.52
C ALA A 296 -2.21 -21.74 -10.27
N GLN A 297 -1.88 -23.02 -10.34
CA GLN A 297 -1.88 -23.94 -9.19
C GLN A 297 -0.56 -23.94 -8.41
N GLY A 298 0.56 -23.57 -9.06
CA GLY A 298 1.89 -23.49 -8.46
C GLY A 298 2.27 -22.08 -8.06
N ASP A 299 3.23 -21.48 -8.78
CA ASP A 299 3.66 -20.10 -8.58
C ASP A 299 2.88 -19.16 -9.51
N TYR A 300 1.62 -18.93 -9.18
CA TYR A 300 0.67 -18.14 -9.97
C TYR A 300 1.11 -16.70 -10.22
N GLN A 301 1.96 -16.13 -9.36
CA GLN A 301 2.51 -14.79 -9.53
C GLN A 301 3.41 -14.67 -10.76
N ARG A 302 3.96 -15.78 -11.24
CA ARG A 302 4.74 -15.84 -12.48
C ARG A 302 3.90 -15.91 -13.76
N LEU A 303 2.59 -16.12 -13.65
CA LEU A 303 1.72 -16.34 -14.83
C LEU A 303 1.82 -15.17 -15.82
N LEU A 304 1.59 -13.94 -15.35
CA LEU A 304 1.65 -12.77 -16.23
C LEU A 304 3.06 -12.50 -16.81
N PRO A 305 4.12 -12.45 -15.99
CA PRO A 305 5.48 -12.29 -16.51
C PRO A 305 5.87 -13.38 -17.51
N THR A 306 5.51 -14.65 -17.26
CA THR A 306 5.81 -15.77 -18.15
C THR A 306 5.03 -15.67 -19.46
N PHE A 307 3.74 -15.33 -19.41
CA PHE A 307 2.92 -15.12 -20.60
C PHE A 307 3.56 -14.08 -21.52
N VAL A 308 3.93 -12.92 -20.99
CA VAL A 308 4.53 -11.85 -21.80
C VAL A 308 5.89 -12.28 -22.37
N LEU A 309 6.71 -12.94 -21.54
CA LEU A 309 8.05 -13.36 -21.97
C LEU A 309 8.02 -14.43 -23.08
N THR A 310 7.05 -15.35 -23.03
CA THR A 310 6.99 -16.51 -23.94
C THR A 310 6.11 -16.29 -25.16
N GLN A 311 5.06 -15.46 -25.06
CA GLN A 311 4.04 -15.33 -26.10
C GLN A 311 4.08 -13.99 -26.84
N MET A 312 4.86 -13.02 -26.36
CA MET A 312 4.85 -11.67 -26.93
C MET A 312 6.20 -11.29 -27.57
N PRO A 313 6.19 -10.42 -28.61
CA PRO A 313 7.41 -9.93 -29.23
C PRO A 313 8.18 -9.02 -28.28
N LEU A 314 9.49 -8.85 -28.53
CA LEU A 314 10.42 -8.11 -27.68
C LEU A 314 9.94 -6.71 -27.29
N VAL A 315 9.28 -5.98 -28.18
CA VAL A 315 8.76 -4.63 -27.91
C VAL A 315 7.70 -4.68 -26.81
N MET A 316 6.80 -5.65 -26.84
CA MET A 316 5.77 -5.84 -25.81
C MET A 316 6.38 -6.31 -24.48
N GLN A 317 7.41 -7.16 -24.53
CA GLN A 317 8.16 -7.54 -23.34
C GLN A 317 8.80 -6.30 -22.68
N ILE A 318 9.44 -5.42 -23.46
CA ILE A 318 10.05 -4.18 -22.95
C ILE A 318 8.99 -3.28 -22.29
N LEU A 319 7.83 -3.10 -22.94
CA LEU A 319 6.74 -2.29 -22.42
C LEU A 319 6.18 -2.87 -21.11
N PHE A 320 5.94 -4.17 -21.06
CA PHE A 320 5.40 -4.83 -19.88
C PHE A 320 6.37 -4.77 -18.69
N PHE A 321 7.62 -5.20 -18.88
CA PHE A 321 8.59 -5.18 -17.79
C PHE A 321 8.96 -3.75 -17.38
N GLY A 322 8.93 -2.79 -18.30
CA GLY A 322 9.03 -1.38 -17.97
C GLY A 322 7.87 -0.89 -17.10
N ALA A 323 6.62 -1.25 -17.45
CA ALA A 323 5.44 -0.91 -16.66
C ALA A 323 5.46 -1.60 -15.29
N LEU A 324 5.76 -2.89 -15.23
CA LEU A 324 5.85 -3.66 -13.99
C LEU A 324 6.93 -3.11 -13.05
N LEU A 325 8.12 -2.83 -13.56
CA LEU A 325 9.18 -2.21 -12.75
C LEU A 325 8.83 -0.78 -12.33
N SER A 326 8.07 -0.03 -13.14
CA SER A 326 7.52 1.27 -12.74
C SER A 326 6.61 1.14 -11.53
N ALA A 327 5.66 0.20 -11.58
CA ALA A 327 4.73 -0.09 -10.50
C ALA A 327 5.47 -0.46 -9.21
N ILE A 328 6.30 -1.50 -9.26
CA ILE A 328 7.06 -1.99 -8.11
C ILE A 328 7.92 -0.88 -7.49
N LYS A 329 8.61 -0.12 -8.33
CA LYS A 329 9.54 0.92 -7.88
C LYS A 329 8.83 2.11 -7.24
N SER A 330 7.70 2.56 -7.82
CA SER A 330 6.88 3.62 -7.25
C SER A 330 6.39 3.24 -5.85
N THR A 331 5.75 2.09 -5.72
CA THR A 331 5.25 1.58 -4.44
C THR A 331 6.39 1.39 -3.42
N SER A 332 7.51 0.76 -3.82
CA SER A 332 8.66 0.55 -2.92
C SER A 332 9.21 1.87 -2.37
N SER A 333 9.35 2.89 -3.21
CA SER A 333 9.92 4.17 -2.78
C SER A 333 9.04 4.88 -1.76
N ALA A 334 7.74 4.88 -2.01
CA ALA A 334 6.76 5.47 -1.12
C ALA A 334 6.67 4.76 0.23
N THR A 335 6.68 3.42 0.19
CA THR A 335 6.53 2.57 1.39
C THR A 335 7.81 2.42 2.21
N LEU A 336 8.97 2.77 1.67
CA LEU A 336 10.22 2.95 2.43
C LEU A 336 10.29 4.33 3.10
N LEU A 337 9.82 5.36 2.41
CA LEU A 337 9.86 6.74 2.91
C LEU A 337 8.87 6.98 4.05
N ALA A 338 7.63 6.50 3.92
CA ALA A 338 6.55 6.77 4.85
C ALA A 338 6.86 6.31 6.29
N PRO A 339 7.20 5.03 6.56
CA PRO A 339 7.53 4.57 7.90
C PRO A 339 8.79 5.22 8.46
N SER A 340 9.77 5.53 7.61
CA SER A 340 11.00 6.21 8.04
C SER A 340 10.74 7.63 8.51
N THR A 341 9.83 8.35 7.84
CA THR A 341 9.38 9.69 8.27
C THR A 341 8.65 9.60 9.60
N SER A 342 7.71 8.66 9.75
CA SER A 342 6.98 8.42 11.01
C SER A 342 7.93 8.07 12.16
N PHE A 343 8.92 7.21 11.91
CA PHE A 343 9.88 6.83 12.96
C PHE A 343 10.65 8.05 13.48
N VAL A 344 11.17 8.87 12.60
CA VAL A 344 11.98 10.04 13.02
C VAL A 344 11.12 11.08 13.69
N GLU A 345 9.96 11.43 13.12
CA GLU A 345 9.10 12.49 13.65
C GLU A 345 8.42 12.07 14.96
N ASN A 346 7.86 10.87 15.03
CA ASN A 346 7.00 10.46 16.13
C ASN A 346 7.71 9.64 17.22
N ILE A 347 8.88 9.07 16.93
CA ILE A 347 9.62 8.26 17.90
C ILE A 347 10.97 8.89 18.22
N LEU A 348 11.87 9.07 17.23
CA LEU A 348 13.22 9.52 17.49
C LEU A 348 13.29 10.96 18.02
N LYS A 349 12.53 11.87 17.45
CA LYS A 349 12.43 13.27 17.89
C LYS A 349 11.90 13.38 19.32
N ASN A 350 11.05 12.45 19.74
CA ASN A 350 10.58 12.35 21.11
C ASN A 350 11.65 11.87 22.09
N LEU A 351 12.60 11.03 21.62
CA LEU A 351 13.75 10.56 22.41
C LEU A 351 14.89 11.57 22.43
N ARG A 352 15.02 12.39 21.38
CA ARG A 352 16.05 13.44 21.24
C ARG A 352 15.41 14.79 20.94
N PRO A 353 14.81 15.46 21.94
CA PRO A 353 14.23 16.79 21.75
C PRO A 353 15.32 17.79 21.38
N GLY A 354 14.96 18.76 20.51
CA GLY A 354 15.87 19.84 20.08
C GLY A 354 16.72 19.49 18.85
N MET A 355 16.42 18.42 18.12
CA MET A 355 17.07 18.13 16.83
C MET A 355 16.84 19.27 15.82
N THR A 356 17.92 19.72 15.19
CA THR A 356 17.83 20.67 14.07
C THR A 356 17.21 20.00 12.84
N ASP A 357 16.64 20.77 11.92
CA ASP A 357 16.07 20.27 10.67
C ASP A 357 17.06 19.40 9.88
N ARG A 358 18.34 19.83 9.81
CA ARG A 358 19.41 19.05 9.16
C ARG A 358 19.66 17.70 9.85
N GLN A 359 19.58 17.64 11.18
CA GLN A 359 19.72 16.39 11.94
C GLN A 359 18.53 15.47 11.72
N GLN A 360 17.30 16.03 11.64
CA GLN A 360 16.09 15.27 11.32
C GLN A 360 16.15 14.67 9.91
N LEU A 361 16.55 15.46 8.91
CA LEU A 361 16.73 15.00 7.55
C LEU A 361 17.77 13.87 7.44
N LEU A 362 18.92 14.04 8.11
CA LEU A 362 19.96 13.00 8.14
C LEU A 362 19.47 11.73 8.85
N ALA A 363 18.77 11.86 9.96
CA ALA A 363 18.18 10.75 10.68
C ALA A 363 17.15 9.99 9.82
N THR A 364 16.31 10.70 9.05
CA THR A 364 15.35 10.07 8.15
C THR A 364 16.08 9.27 7.07
N ARG A 365 17.14 9.81 6.48
CA ARG A 365 17.95 9.09 5.48
C ARG A 365 18.56 7.80 6.06
N TRP A 366 19.13 7.85 7.25
CA TRP A 366 19.66 6.65 7.91
C TRP A 366 18.57 5.66 8.29
N THR A 367 17.40 6.15 8.73
CA THR A 367 16.26 5.29 9.03
C THR A 367 15.78 4.55 7.77
N ILE A 368 15.75 5.22 6.61
CA ILE A 368 15.42 4.56 5.33
C ILE A 368 16.41 3.41 5.06
N VAL A 369 17.73 3.65 5.22
CA VAL A 369 18.74 2.61 4.99
C VAL A 369 18.55 1.42 5.93
N ILE A 370 18.39 1.69 7.24
CA ILE A 370 18.20 0.65 8.27
C ILE A 370 16.90 -0.12 8.02
N PHE A 371 15.79 0.59 7.80
CA PHE A 371 14.49 -0.02 7.54
C PHE A 371 14.51 -0.87 6.27
N THR A 372 15.17 -0.39 5.20
CA THR A 372 15.36 -1.16 3.97
C THR A 372 16.12 -2.47 4.22
N GLY A 373 17.18 -2.44 5.02
CA GLY A 373 17.92 -3.65 5.39
C GLY A 373 17.07 -4.65 6.18
N LEU A 374 16.28 -4.15 7.15
CA LEU A 374 15.36 -4.98 7.93
C LEU A 374 14.27 -5.62 7.06
N VAL A 375 13.67 -4.84 6.15
CA VAL A 375 12.63 -5.37 5.26
C VAL A 375 13.21 -6.35 4.24
N LEU A 376 14.40 -6.10 3.72
CA LEU A 376 15.06 -7.05 2.81
C LEU A 376 15.32 -8.39 3.52
N ALA A 377 15.80 -8.36 4.76
CA ALA A 377 15.97 -9.58 5.55
C ALA A 377 14.63 -10.29 5.81
N TYR A 378 13.58 -9.54 6.13
CA TYR A 378 12.22 -10.07 6.29
C TYR A 378 11.68 -10.66 4.99
N ALA A 379 11.84 -9.99 3.84
CA ALA A 379 11.40 -10.49 2.53
C ALA A 379 12.10 -11.81 2.16
N ILE A 380 13.41 -11.93 2.45
CA ILE A 380 14.15 -13.17 2.22
C ILE A 380 13.65 -14.29 3.13
N ALA A 381 13.35 -13.99 4.40
CA ALA A 381 12.80 -14.97 5.36
C ALA A 381 11.38 -15.42 4.99
N MET A 382 10.57 -14.53 4.40
CA MET A 382 9.21 -14.80 3.94
C MET A 382 9.13 -15.29 2.50
N GLN A 383 10.25 -15.70 1.93
CA GLN A 383 10.29 -16.21 0.55
C GLN A 383 9.32 -17.39 0.38
N GLY A 384 8.49 -17.34 -0.66
CA GLY A 384 7.42 -18.32 -0.91
C GLY A 384 6.04 -17.86 -0.47
N THR A 385 5.94 -16.83 0.38
CA THR A 385 4.64 -16.23 0.71
C THR A 385 4.12 -15.42 -0.48
N PRO A 386 2.85 -15.59 -0.86
CA PRO A 386 2.24 -14.82 -1.93
C PRO A 386 2.29 -13.30 -1.71
N ILE A 387 2.57 -12.55 -2.78
CA ILE A 387 2.62 -11.07 -2.74
C ILE A 387 1.33 -10.48 -2.18
N TYR A 388 0.19 -10.98 -2.63
CA TYR A 388 -1.12 -10.54 -2.16
C TYR A 388 -1.30 -10.72 -0.64
N GLU A 389 -0.88 -11.86 -0.10
CA GLU A 389 -1.01 -12.16 1.33
C GLU A 389 -0.06 -11.34 2.21
N LEU A 390 1.16 -11.06 1.72
CA LEU A 390 2.09 -10.16 2.41
C LEU A 390 1.50 -8.75 2.57
N VAL A 391 0.80 -8.27 1.54
CA VAL A 391 0.15 -6.96 1.56
C VAL A 391 -1.08 -6.96 2.45
N SER A 392 -1.98 -7.93 2.28
CA SER A 392 -3.20 -8.06 3.09
C SER A 392 -2.90 -8.14 4.59
N GLY A 393 -1.96 -9.00 4.99
CA GLY A 393 -1.56 -9.15 6.39
C GLY A 393 -1.03 -7.86 7.02
N ALA A 394 -0.36 -7.01 6.22
CA ALA A 394 0.16 -5.73 6.67
C ALA A 394 -0.94 -4.77 7.17
N TYR A 395 -2.07 -4.72 6.49
CA TYR A 395 -3.16 -3.77 6.81
C TYR A 395 -4.04 -4.21 7.99
N GLN A 396 -4.02 -5.48 8.37
CA GLN A 396 -4.74 -5.93 9.57
C GLN A 396 -4.23 -5.23 10.83
N VAL A 397 -2.92 -5.01 10.95
CA VAL A 397 -2.30 -4.37 12.12
C VAL A 397 -2.84 -2.94 12.32
N THR A 398 -2.91 -2.17 11.25
CA THR A 398 -3.41 -0.78 11.32
C THR A 398 -4.92 -0.71 11.45
N LEU A 399 -5.67 -1.66 10.90
CA LEU A 399 -7.11 -1.77 11.09
C LEU A 399 -7.45 -1.90 12.58
N VAL A 400 -6.80 -2.82 13.28
CA VAL A 400 -7.14 -3.12 14.69
C VAL A 400 -6.45 -2.19 15.68
N GLY A 401 -5.29 -1.60 15.32
CA GLY A 401 -4.46 -0.81 16.24
C GLY A 401 -4.54 0.71 16.06
N ALA A 402 -4.93 1.22 14.89
CA ALA A 402 -4.84 2.66 14.61
C ALA A 402 -6.14 3.27 14.05
N PHE A 403 -6.97 2.51 13.35
CA PHE A 403 -8.13 3.04 12.64
C PHE A 403 -9.20 3.64 13.58
N ILE A 404 -9.61 2.89 14.61
CA ILE A 404 -10.67 3.35 15.53
C ILE A 404 -10.25 4.61 16.31
N PRO A 405 -9.03 4.71 16.88
CA PRO A 405 -8.56 5.95 17.48
C PRO A 405 -8.55 7.13 16.50
N LEU A 406 -8.22 6.93 15.22
CA LEU A 406 -8.25 7.99 14.21
C LEU A 406 -9.68 8.48 13.96
N VAL A 407 -10.59 7.56 13.64
CA VAL A 407 -11.97 7.91 13.27
C VAL A 407 -12.70 8.59 14.44
N LEU A 408 -12.72 7.94 15.61
CA LEU A 408 -13.42 8.47 16.76
C LEU A 408 -12.72 9.73 17.31
N GLY A 409 -11.40 9.84 17.16
CA GLY A 409 -10.68 11.07 17.49
C GLY A 409 -11.04 12.27 16.64
N LEU A 410 -11.35 12.04 15.35
CA LEU A 410 -11.77 13.09 14.42
C LEU A 410 -13.26 13.46 14.54
N TYR A 411 -14.11 12.49 14.87
CA TYR A 411 -15.56 12.64 14.70
C TYR A 411 -16.35 12.56 16.00
N TRP A 412 -15.79 12.01 17.06
CA TRP A 412 -16.50 11.83 18.33
C TRP A 412 -15.87 12.70 19.43
N SER A 413 -16.61 13.72 19.87
CA SER A 413 -16.13 14.70 20.86
C SER A 413 -15.81 14.10 22.22
N ARG A 414 -16.44 12.97 22.58
CA ARG A 414 -16.23 12.28 23.86
C ARG A 414 -15.05 11.30 23.84
N ALA A 415 -14.37 11.13 22.70
CA ALA A 415 -13.19 10.28 22.63
C ALA A 415 -12.10 10.77 23.59
N THR A 416 -11.58 9.91 24.46
CA THR A 416 -10.55 10.24 25.45
C THR A 416 -9.27 9.45 25.24
N THR A 417 -8.18 9.88 25.88
CA THR A 417 -6.91 9.15 25.90
C THR A 417 -7.07 7.74 26.46
N GLN A 418 -7.83 7.58 27.55
CA GLN A 418 -8.15 6.28 28.13
C GLN A 418 -8.89 5.38 27.14
N GLY A 419 -9.89 5.94 26.43
CA GLY A 419 -10.59 5.22 25.37
C GLY A 419 -9.66 4.72 24.28
N ALA A 420 -8.72 5.58 23.83
CA ALA A 420 -7.74 5.19 22.83
C ALA A 420 -6.79 4.07 23.31
N VAL A 421 -6.33 4.11 24.57
CA VAL A 421 -5.55 3.01 25.17
C VAL A 421 -6.33 1.70 25.18
N PHE A 422 -7.59 1.72 25.64
CA PHE A 422 -8.44 0.52 25.66
C PHE A 422 -8.73 0.01 24.25
N SER A 423 -8.97 0.91 23.30
CA SER A 423 -9.14 0.56 21.88
C SER A 423 -7.97 -0.24 21.34
N VAL A 424 -6.78 0.27 21.53
CA VAL A 424 -5.55 -0.33 20.99
C VAL A 424 -5.26 -1.67 21.65
N ILE A 425 -5.35 -1.76 22.98
CA ILE A 425 -5.09 -3.00 23.72
C ILE A 425 -6.13 -4.08 23.37
N ALA A 426 -7.41 -3.71 23.37
CA ALA A 426 -8.49 -4.64 23.04
C ALA A 426 -8.41 -5.10 21.59
N GLY A 427 -8.17 -4.17 20.66
CA GLY A 427 -8.08 -4.47 19.22
C GLY A 427 -6.96 -5.43 18.88
N ILE A 428 -5.74 -5.09 19.27
CA ILE A 428 -4.56 -5.92 18.98
C ILE A 428 -4.60 -7.22 19.78
N GLY A 429 -4.96 -7.15 21.07
CA GLY A 429 -5.05 -8.34 21.92
C GLY A 429 -6.06 -9.37 21.38
N THR A 430 -7.24 -8.91 20.95
CA THR A 430 -8.25 -9.78 20.34
C THR A 430 -7.76 -10.33 19.01
N TRP A 431 -7.18 -9.49 18.15
CA TRP A 431 -6.64 -9.94 16.86
C TRP A 431 -5.57 -11.04 17.04
N ILE A 432 -4.61 -10.85 17.95
CA ILE A 432 -3.59 -11.87 18.26
C ILE A 432 -4.23 -13.15 18.78
N LEU A 433 -5.24 -13.05 19.67
CA LEU A 433 -5.94 -14.20 20.19
C LEU A 433 -6.62 -15.02 19.07
N PHE A 434 -7.11 -14.37 18.03
CA PHE A 434 -7.76 -15.01 16.87
C PHE A 434 -6.78 -15.42 15.76
N MET A 435 -5.47 -15.27 15.96
CA MET A 435 -4.49 -15.84 15.00
C MET A 435 -4.56 -17.37 15.02
N PRO A 436 -4.54 -18.03 13.85
CA PRO A 436 -4.61 -19.51 13.76
C PRO A 436 -3.53 -20.21 14.61
N GLN A 437 -2.35 -19.61 14.68
CA GLN A 437 -1.21 -20.13 15.45
C GLN A 437 -1.40 -20.05 16.98
N VAL A 438 -2.35 -19.22 17.44
CA VAL A 438 -2.57 -18.97 18.87
C VAL A 438 -3.75 -19.77 19.41
N SER A 439 -4.91 -19.74 18.77
CA SER A 439 -6.12 -20.35 19.35
C SER A 439 -6.99 -21.13 18.36
N GLY A 440 -6.74 -21.04 17.06
CA GLY A 440 -7.63 -21.63 16.04
C GLY A 440 -9.01 -20.95 15.91
N LEU A 441 -9.35 -19.98 16.76
CA LEU A 441 -10.64 -19.26 16.71
C LEU A 441 -10.84 -18.51 15.38
N GLY A 442 -9.74 -18.16 14.70
CA GLY A 442 -9.75 -17.50 13.41
C GLY A 442 -10.33 -18.33 12.28
N GLU A 443 -10.45 -19.65 12.44
CA GLU A 443 -11.11 -20.52 11.46
C GLU A 443 -12.64 -20.33 11.42
N THR A 444 -13.22 -19.92 12.56
CA THR A 444 -14.67 -19.70 12.69
C THR A 444 -15.07 -18.24 12.62
N PHE A 445 -14.18 -17.33 13.02
CA PHE A 445 -14.43 -15.90 13.01
C PHE A 445 -13.16 -15.12 12.62
N PRO A 446 -13.21 -14.24 11.61
CA PRO A 446 -12.04 -13.52 11.14
C PRO A 446 -11.41 -12.62 12.21
N GLY A 447 -10.11 -12.83 12.51
CA GLY A 447 -9.42 -12.15 13.60
C GLY A 447 -9.40 -10.63 13.45
N GLN A 448 -9.23 -10.11 12.24
CA GLN A 448 -9.25 -8.66 11.97
C GLN A 448 -10.63 -8.03 12.22
N LEU A 449 -11.72 -8.74 11.95
CA LEU A 449 -13.07 -8.27 12.28
C LEU A 449 -13.32 -8.31 13.79
N ALA A 450 -12.92 -9.39 14.47
CA ALA A 450 -12.97 -9.47 15.92
C ALA A 450 -12.18 -8.34 16.58
N GLY A 451 -10.94 -8.09 16.09
CA GLY A 451 -10.06 -7.04 16.58
C GLY A 451 -10.64 -5.63 16.42
N VAL A 452 -11.19 -5.29 15.25
CA VAL A 452 -11.76 -3.95 15.04
C VAL A 452 -13.03 -3.72 15.86
N LEU A 453 -13.86 -4.76 16.06
CA LEU A 453 -15.03 -4.68 16.94
C LEU A 453 -14.61 -4.51 18.40
N ALA A 454 -13.60 -5.24 18.86
CA ALA A 454 -13.03 -5.08 20.19
C ALA A 454 -12.39 -3.70 20.39
N ALA A 455 -11.69 -3.18 19.36
CA ALA A 455 -11.13 -1.83 19.38
C ALA A 455 -12.23 -0.75 19.52
N LEU A 456 -13.33 -0.90 18.79
CA LEU A 456 -14.49 -0.01 18.89
C LEU A 456 -15.11 -0.06 20.29
N ALA A 457 -15.37 -1.26 20.80
CA ALA A 457 -15.89 -1.46 22.15
C ALA A 457 -14.95 -0.83 23.21
N GLY A 458 -13.64 -1.12 23.13
CA GLY A 458 -12.64 -0.55 24.03
C GLY A 458 -12.61 0.98 23.99
N MET A 459 -12.71 1.58 22.80
CA MET A 459 -12.77 3.03 22.64
C MET A 459 -14.02 3.65 23.30
N VAL A 460 -15.18 3.06 23.07
CA VAL A 460 -16.45 3.56 23.63
C VAL A 460 -16.49 3.38 25.15
N PHE A 461 -16.24 2.19 25.65
CA PHE A 461 -16.26 1.91 27.10
C PHE A 461 -15.18 2.70 27.82
N GLY A 462 -13.95 2.74 27.32
CA GLY A 462 -12.86 3.48 27.96
C GLY A 462 -13.10 4.98 27.99
N SER A 463 -13.78 5.55 26.97
CA SER A 463 -14.11 6.99 26.94
C SER A 463 -15.30 7.36 27.83
N LEU A 464 -16.25 6.46 28.02
CA LEU A 464 -17.45 6.72 28.85
C LEU A 464 -17.27 6.33 30.32
N ALA A 465 -16.30 5.46 30.65
CA ALA A 465 -15.97 5.09 32.03
C ALA A 465 -15.32 6.24 32.80
N PRO A 466 -15.27 6.18 34.14
CA PRO A 466 -14.48 7.11 34.93
C PRO A 466 -13.05 7.18 34.44
N GLN A 467 -12.53 8.41 34.28
CA GLN A 467 -11.22 8.63 33.65
C GLN A 467 -10.10 8.53 34.70
N TRP A 468 -9.25 7.52 34.57
CA TRP A 468 -8.02 7.32 35.35
C TRP A 468 -6.78 7.79 34.60
N LEU A 469 -6.84 7.79 33.26
CA LEU A 469 -5.79 8.28 32.37
C LEU A 469 -6.30 9.55 31.68
N THR A 470 -5.91 10.70 32.20
CA THR A 470 -6.26 12.01 31.62
C THR A 470 -5.06 12.67 30.98
N ASN A 471 -5.27 13.33 29.86
CA ASN A 471 -4.27 14.16 29.21
C ASN A 471 -4.84 15.59 29.04
N ARG A 472 -3.99 16.60 28.97
CA ARG A 472 -4.39 17.98 28.68
C ARG A 472 -5.18 18.09 27.37
N SER A 473 -4.93 17.21 26.41
CA SER A 473 -5.66 17.14 25.14
C SER A 473 -7.12 16.70 25.28
N ASP A 474 -7.50 16.02 26.37
CA ASP A 474 -8.90 15.59 26.61
C ASP A 474 -9.83 16.78 26.89
N THR A 475 -9.27 17.94 27.29
CA THR A 475 -10.01 19.19 27.54
C THR A 475 -10.10 20.09 26.31
N VAL A 476 -9.34 19.81 25.25
CA VAL A 476 -9.39 20.56 24.00
C VAL A 476 -10.56 20.04 23.18
N SER A 477 -11.56 20.90 22.94
CA SER A 477 -12.66 20.57 22.00
C SER A 477 -12.10 20.05 20.70
N PRO A 478 -12.70 19.01 20.11
CA PRO A 478 -12.26 18.50 18.83
C PRO A 478 -12.25 19.65 17.81
N VAL A 479 -11.32 19.62 16.86
CA VAL A 479 -11.26 20.52 15.69
C VAL A 479 -12.49 20.28 14.78
N VAL A 480 -13.70 20.31 15.34
CA VAL A 480 -14.99 20.04 14.70
C VAL A 480 -15.77 21.34 14.52
N ALA A 481 -15.11 22.46 14.42
CA ALA A 481 -15.77 23.69 14.04
C ALA A 481 -15.02 24.29 12.85
N ALA A 482 -15.32 23.81 11.64
CA ALA A 482 -15.43 24.59 10.39
C ALA A 482 -15.58 23.64 9.18
#